data_51eec36119dbec5b80595482f0bd1c5d
#
_entry.id   51eec36119dbec5b80595482f0bd1c5d
#
_cell.length_a   1.000
_cell.length_b   1.000
_cell.length_c   1.000
_cell.angle_alpha   90.00
_cell.angle_beta   90.00
_cell.angle_gamma   90.00
#
_symmetry.space_group_name_H-M   'P 1'
#
loop_
_entity.id
_entity.type
_entity.pdbx_description
1 polymer ?
#
loop_
_entity_poly.entity_id
_entity_poly.type
_entity_poly.pdbx_seq_one_letter_code
_entity_poly.pdbx_strand_id
1 'polypeptide(L)'
;MGSVNMYTGGLLGLIYAAGPMAKVVIAILVFFSVVSWTIIFVKLRQFSKTEEQADRFFRAIKDADSFKRLISVYRDSSDNAFYRLILACYKEVTSRQKENPGNISKEAIPALENILKITIAEESVKLERRLSFLATTANTAPFIGLFGTVWGIMDSFREIGVRGTTSLAVVAPGISEALIATAIGLATAIPAVLGYNYCLGRLRRIITRMDNAAMYLINIIEK
;
A
#
# COMPACT_ATOMS: atom_id res chain seq x y z
N MET A 1 -1.87 16.55 -52.12
CA MET A 1 -1.43 15.24 -51.63
C MET A 1 -0.63 15.45 -50.37
N GLY A 2 -1.22 15.22 -49.16
CA GLY A 2 -0.52 15.51 -47.90
C GLY A 2 -1.42 15.48 -46.65
N SER A 3 -2.38 14.52 -46.56
CA SER A 3 -3.32 14.52 -45.43
C SER A 3 -3.71 13.13 -44.92
N VAL A 4 -2.85 12.12 -45.05
CA VAL A 4 -3.24 10.72 -44.68
C VAL A 4 -2.42 10.16 -43.49
N ASN A 5 -1.55 10.91 -42.86
CA ASN A 5 -0.69 10.35 -41.81
C ASN A 5 -1.08 10.73 -40.36
N MET A 6 -2.29 11.25 -40.10
CA MET A 6 -2.67 11.65 -38.72
C MET A 6 -3.26 10.51 -37.88
N TYR A 7 -3.56 9.34 -38.44
CA TYR A 7 -4.18 8.21 -37.73
C TYR A 7 -3.30 6.96 -37.54
N THR A 8 -2.04 6.99 -37.98
CA THR A 8 -1.13 5.83 -37.86
C THR A 8 -0.30 5.81 -36.58
N GLY A 9 -0.44 6.80 -35.70
CA GLY A 9 0.36 6.93 -34.48
C GLY A 9 -0.23 6.27 -33.22
N GLY A 10 -1.41 5.68 -33.25
CA GLY A 10 -2.05 5.11 -32.05
C GLY A 10 -2.12 6.12 -30.90
N LEU A 11 -2.27 5.65 -29.64
CA LEU A 11 -2.30 6.47 -28.42
C LEU A 11 -1.05 7.36 -28.27
N LEU A 12 0.12 6.90 -28.70
CA LEU A 12 1.37 7.67 -28.61
C LEU A 12 1.36 8.89 -29.54
N GLY A 13 0.79 8.77 -30.74
CA GLY A 13 0.67 9.92 -31.65
C GLY A 13 -0.25 11.01 -31.10
N LEU A 14 -1.35 10.63 -30.45
CA LEU A 14 -2.27 11.56 -29.79
C LEU A 14 -1.62 12.27 -28.62
N ILE A 15 -0.82 11.57 -27.80
CA ILE A 15 -0.07 12.16 -26.69
C ILE A 15 1.00 13.15 -27.20
N TYR A 16 1.64 12.82 -28.34
CA TYR A 16 2.66 13.68 -28.91
C TYR A 16 2.08 15.00 -29.47
N ALA A 17 0.89 14.93 -30.05
CA ALA A 17 0.14 16.08 -30.55
C ALA A 17 -0.50 16.93 -29.44
N ALA A 18 -0.66 16.38 -28.26
CA ALA A 18 -1.33 17.01 -27.11
C ALA A 18 -0.68 18.35 -26.72
N GLY A 19 -1.51 19.28 -26.25
CA GLY A 19 -1.06 20.54 -25.72
C GLY A 19 -0.15 20.39 -24.47
N PRO A 20 0.64 21.41 -24.11
CA PRO A 20 1.63 21.33 -23.04
C PRO A 20 1.01 20.94 -21.70
N MET A 21 -0.19 21.43 -21.38
CA MET A 21 -0.87 21.12 -20.13
C MET A 21 -1.36 19.67 -20.08
N ALA A 22 -1.89 19.14 -21.17
CA ALA A 22 -2.30 17.75 -21.27
C ALA A 22 -1.09 16.81 -21.04
N LYS A 23 0.08 17.15 -21.60
CA LYS A 23 1.33 16.41 -21.37
C LYS A 23 1.73 16.37 -19.90
N VAL A 24 1.63 17.49 -19.18
CA VAL A 24 1.92 17.59 -17.75
C VAL A 24 0.97 16.70 -16.95
N VAL A 25 -0.33 16.78 -17.21
CA VAL A 25 -1.34 15.95 -16.55
C VAL A 25 -1.07 14.45 -16.77
N ILE A 26 -0.82 14.06 -18.02
CA ILE A 26 -0.52 12.66 -18.36
C ILE A 26 0.77 12.21 -17.68
N ALA A 27 1.82 13.03 -17.66
CA ALA A 27 3.09 12.68 -16.99
C ALA A 27 2.89 12.42 -15.47
N ILE A 28 2.10 13.27 -14.80
CA ILE A 28 1.74 13.09 -13.38
C ILE A 28 0.98 11.75 -13.18
N LEU A 29 -0.01 11.48 -14.02
CA LEU A 29 -0.81 10.26 -13.93
C LEU A 29 0.02 9.00 -14.19
N VAL A 30 0.92 9.02 -15.17
CA VAL A 30 1.85 7.92 -15.45
C VAL A 30 2.79 7.70 -14.27
N PHE A 31 3.34 8.76 -13.68
CA PHE A 31 4.16 8.66 -12.46
C PHE A 31 3.37 8.00 -11.31
N PHE A 32 2.14 8.44 -11.06
CA PHE A 32 1.28 7.84 -10.02
C PHE A 32 0.97 6.38 -10.31
N SER A 33 0.74 6.03 -11.57
CA SER A 33 0.50 4.65 -12.00
C SER A 33 1.72 3.76 -11.71
N VAL A 34 2.92 4.16 -12.14
CA VAL A 34 4.16 3.38 -11.94
C VAL A 34 4.45 3.19 -10.46
N VAL A 35 4.35 4.25 -9.65
CA VAL A 35 4.56 4.18 -8.20
C VAL A 35 3.52 3.26 -7.54
N SER A 36 2.24 3.36 -7.94
CA SER A 36 1.17 2.51 -7.40
C SER A 36 1.42 1.03 -7.68
N TRP A 37 1.76 0.65 -8.91
CA TRP A 37 2.09 -0.72 -9.25
C TRP A 37 3.31 -1.23 -8.48
N THR A 38 4.35 -0.40 -8.34
CA THR A 38 5.54 -0.73 -7.54
C THR A 38 5.16 -1.04 -6.09
N ILE A 39 4.32 -0.18 -5.46
CA ILE A 39 3.86 -0.38 -4.09
C ILE A 39 3.03 -1.67 -3.97
N ILE A 40 2.10 -1.93 -4.90
CA ILE A 40 1.29 -3.13 -4.91
C ILE A 40 2.18 -4.38 -4.93
N PHE A 41 3.12 -4.50 -5.86
CA PHE A 41 4.00 -5.67 -5.97
C PHE A 41 4.88 -5.86 -4.72
N VAL A 42 5.47 -4.78 -4.20
CA VAL A 42 6.29 -4.85 -2.98
C VAL A 42 5.45 -5.30 -1.79
N LYS A 43 4.23 -4.75 -1.64
CA LYS A 43 3.32 -5.10 -0.53
C LYS A 43 2.81 -6.53 -0.63
N LEU A 44 2.47 -7.00 -1.81
CA LEU A 44 2.05 -8.39 -2.00
C LEU A 44 3.14 -9.38 -1.55
N ARG A 45 4.40 -9.12 -1.91
CA ARG A 45 5.53 -9.94 -1.47
C ARG A 45 5.76 -9.84 0.04
N GLN A 46 5.69 -8.62 0.60
CA GLN A 46 5.86 -8.40 2.03
C GLN A 46 4.81 -9.15 2.85
N PHE A 47 3.53 -9.02 2.49
CA PHE A 47 2.44 -9.70 3.19
C PHE A 47 2.52 -11.22 3.06
N SER A 48 2.85 -11.76 1.86
CA SER A 48 3.04 -13.21 1.70
C SER A 48 4.16 -13.74 2.60
N LYS A 49 5.28 -13.02 2.70
CA LYS A 49 6.38 -13.37 3.62
C LYS A 49 5.92 -13.36 5.08
N THR A 50 5.15 -12.33 5.48
CA THR A 50 4.66 -12.20 6.87
C THR A 50 3.62 -13.28 7.21
N GLU A 51 2.73 -13.65 6.28
CA GLU A 51 1.77 -14.73 6.47
C GLU A 51 2.49 -16.09 6.62
N GLU A 52 3.51 -16.36 5.82
CA GLU A 52 4.34 -17.56 5.97
C GLU A 52 5.07 -17.59 7.32
N GLN A 53 5.57 -16.44 7.79
CA GLN A 53 6.15 -16.31 9.13
C GLN A 53 5.13 -16.64 10.23
N ALA A 54 3.88 -16.19 10.06
CA ALA A 54 2.78 -16.55 10.96
C ALA A 54 2.54 -18.05 10.98
N ASP A 55 2.48 -18.71 9.81
CA ASP A 55 2.26 -20.16 9.73
C ASP A 55 3.39 -20.95 10.39
N ARG A 56 4.63 -20.52 10.22
CA ARG A 56 5.79 -21.11 10.90
C ARG A 56 5.69 -20.92 12.41
N PHE A 57 5.28 -19.73 12.87
CA PHE A 57 5.11 -19.45 14.29
C PHE A 57 4.06 -20.34 14.93
N PHE A 58 2.87 -20.49 14.33
CA PHE A 58 1.81 -21.32 14.88
C PHE A 58 2.13 -22.82 14.86
N ARG A 59 2.96 -23.27 13.90
CA ARG A 59 3.49 -24.66 13.93
C ARG A 59 4.49 -24.82 15.08
N ALA A 60 5.45 -23.92 15.21
CA ALA A 60 6.46 -24.00 16.24
C ALA A 60 5.86 -23.93 17.66
N ILE A 61 4.79 -23.17 17.88
CA ILE A 61 4.10 -23.09 19.17
C ILE A 61 3.41 -24.41 19.55
N LYS A 62 2.85 -25.14 18.58
CA LYS A 62 2.23 -26.44 18.83
C LYS A 62 3.23 -27.51 19.26
N ASP A 63 4.47 -27.41 18.78
CA ASP A 63 5.55 -28.37 19.03
C ASP A 63 6.46 -27.94 20.19
N ALA A 64 6.21 -26.77 20.80
CA ALA A 64 7.07 -26.21 21.83
C ALA A 64 6.52 -26.50 23.23
N ASP A 65 7.20 -27.38 23.96
CA ASP A 65 6.93 -27.65 25.39
C ASP A 65 7.42 -26.51 26.31
N SER A 66 8.18 -25.55 25.80
CA SER A 66 8.69 -24.42 26.58
C SER A 66 8.99 -23.18 25.74
N PHE A 67 8.83 -22.01 26.39
CA PHE A 67 9.12 -20.70 25.81
C PHE A 67 10.60 -20.55 25.35
N LYS A 68 11.55 -21.19 26.07
CA LYS A 68 12.98 -21.17 25.70
C LYS A 68 13.24 -21.83 24.35
N ARG A 69 12.48 -22.88 24.00
CA ARG A 69 12.60 -23.58 22.72
C ARG A 69 12.14 -22.70 21.56
N LEU A 70 11.08 -21.91 21.76
CA LEU A 70 10.61 -20.93 20.77
C LEU A 70 11.68 -19.90 20.42
N ILE A 71 12.37 -19.36 21.42
CA ILE A 71 13.45 -18.37 21.24
C ILE A 71 14.61 -18.96 20.43
N SER A 72 15.01 -20.22 20.73
CA SER A 72 16.13 -20.85 20.01
C SER A 72 15.85 -21.08 18.53
N VAL A 73 14.60 -21.39 18.16
CA VAL A 73 14.17 -21.63 16.78
C VAL A 73 14.18 -20.34 15.93
N TYR A 74 13.97 -19.18 16.56
CA TYR A 74 13.83 -17.90 15.87
C TYR A 74 15.05 -16.99 15.98
N ARG A 75 16.15 -17.42 16.61
CA ARG A 75 17.31 -16.57 16.95
C ARG A 75 17.93 -15.82 15.76
N ASP A 76 17.84 -16.34 14.55
CA ASP A 76 18.42 -15.75 13.32
C ASP A 76 17.42 -14.93 12.47
N SER A 77 16.22 -14.64 12.99
CA SER A 77 15.13 -14.08 12.19
C SER A 77 14.76 -12.65 12.59
N SER A 78 15.74 -11.74 12.67
CA SER A 78 15.54 -10.34 13.11
C SER A 78 14.49 -9.55 12.29
N ASP A 79 14.25 -9.92 11.04
CA ASP A 79 13.25 -9.30 10.15
C ASP A 79 11.85 -9.95 10.23
N ASN A 80 11.59 -10.75 11.28
CA ASN A 80 10.34 -11.45 11.47
C ASN A 80 9.47 -10.74 12.52
N ALA A 81 8.25 -10.31 12.13
CA ALA A 81 7.30 -9.64 13.01
C ALA A 81 6.92 -10.51 14.23
N PHE A 82 6.72 -11.81 14.03
CA PHE A 82 6.39 -12.76 15.10
C PHE A 82 7.57 -13.02 16.03
N TYR A 83 8.80 -12.99 15.50
CA TYR A 83 9.99 -13.04 16.36
C TYR A 83 10.08 -11.82 17.28
N ARG A 84 9.73 -10.63 16.80
CA ARG A 84 9.70 -9.43 17.64
C ARG A 84 8.72 -9.54 18.81
N LEU A 85 7.57 -10.21 18.62
CA LEU A 85 6.64 -10.52 19.71
C LEU A 85 7.28 -11.45 20.76
N ILE A 86 7.92 -12.54 20.30
CA ILE A 86 8.63 -13.46 21.21
C ILE A 86 9.72 -12.73 21.97
N LEU A 87 10.50 -11.89 21.28
CA LEU A 87 11.61 -11.14 21.88
C LEU A 87 11.13 -10.10 22.90
N ALA A 88 10.02 -9.39 22.61
CA ALA A 88 9.41 -8.45 23.54
C ALA A 88 8.94 -9.16 24.81
N CYS A 89 8.24 -10.28 24.67
CA CYS A 89 7.87 -11.15 25.79
C CYS A 89 9.08 -11.61 26.61
N TYR A 90 10.11 -12.10 25.94
CA TYR A 90 11.31 -12.61 26.60
C TYR A 90 12.03 -11.55 27.42
N LYS A 91 12.19 -10.35 26.85
CA LYS A 91 12.84 -9.23 27.54
C LYS A 91 12.07 -8.84 28.80
N GLU A 92 10.74 -8.73 28.72
CA GLU A 92 9.90 -8.35 29.84
C GLU A 92 9.95 -9.40 30.95
N VAL A 93 9.81 -10.71 30.60
CA VAL A 93 9.92 -11.80 31.56
C VAL A 93 11.29 -11.83 32.24
N THR A 94 12.38 -11.68 31.47
CA THR A 94 13.74 -11.72 32.02
C THR A 94 14.05 -10.52 32.91
N SER A 95 13.54 -9.33 32.58
CA SER A 95 13.68 -8.14 33.40
C SER A 95 13.03 -8.35 34.78
N ARG A 96 11.80 -8.85 34.80
CA ARG A 96 11.06 -9.09 36.06
C ARG A 96 11.64 -10.22 36.91
N GLN A 97 12.14 -11.29 36.26
CA GLN A 97 12.85 -12.35 36.98
C GLN A 97 14.10 -11.90 37.70
N LYS A 98 14.77 -10.83 37.18
CA LYS A 98 15.92 -10.22 37.88
C LYS A 98 15.50 -9.38 39.09
N GLU A 99 14.31 -8.75 39.01
CA GLU A 99 13.79 -7.90 40.09
C GLU A 99 13.15 -8.73 41.23
N ASN A 100 12.50 -9.87 40.89
CA ASN A 100 11.88 -10.79 41.85
C ASN A 100 12.16 -12.25 41.47
N PRO A 101 13.25 -12.84 42.00
CA PRO A 101 13.58 -14.24 41.76
C PRO A 101 12.57 -15.17 42.46
N GLY A 102 11.61 -15.75 41.75
CA GLY A 102 10.76 -16.80 42.33
C GLY A 102 9.30 -16.82 41.95
N ASN A 103 8.76 -15.78 41.37
CA ASN A 103 7.36 -15.78 40.91
C ASN A 103 7.21 -14.87 39.70
N ILE A 104 6.92 -15.46 38.54
CA ILE A 104 6.27 -14.72 37.45
C ILE A 104 4.82 -14.53 37.93
N SER A 105 4.62 -13.56 38.81
CA SER A 105 3.35 -13.35 39.49
C SER A 105 2.28 -12.91 38.47
N LYS A 106 1.01 -13.16 38.82
CA LYS A 106 -0.18 -12.65 38.09
C LYS A 106 -0.06 -11.16 37.76
N GLU A 107 0.78 -10.41 38.47
CA GLU A 107 1.09 -8.99 38.22
C GLU A 107 1.93 -8.74 36.95
N ALA A 108 2.63 -9.76 36.42
CA ALA A 108 3.39 -9.63 35.17
C ALA A 108 2.51 -9.69 33.91
N ILE A 109 1.34 -10.33 33.98
CA ILE A 109 0.44 -10.52 32.85
C ILE A 109 -0.01 -9.19 32.21
N PRO A 110 -0.49 -8.19 32.99
CA PRO A 110 -0.90 -6.91 32.41
C PRO A 110 0.24 -6.17 31.70
N ALA A 111 1.46 -6.30 32.20
CA ALA A 111 2.63 -5.69 31.58
C ALA A 111 3.04 -6.41 30.28
N LEU A 112 2.95 -7.76 30.25
CA LEU A 112 3.16 -8.55 29.04
C LEU A 112 2.12 -8.23 27.97
N GLU A 113 0.84 -8.11 28.35
CA GLU A 113 -0.21 -7.66 27.42
C GLU A 113 0.10 -6.29 26.84
N ASN A 114 0.51 -5.34 27.66
CA ASN A 114 0.80 -3.98 27.22
C ASN A 114 1.98 -3.93 26.25
N ILE A 115 3.09 -4.61 26.56
CA ILE A 115 4.26 -4.62 25.66
C ILE A 115 3.97 -5.33 24.34
N LEU A 116 3.16 -6.40 24.36
CA LEU A 116 2.73 -7.07 23.14
C LEU A 116 1.81 -6.19 22.30
N LYS A 117 0.83 -5.49 22.90
CA LYS A 117 -0.02 -4.52 22.19
C LYS A 117 0.79 -3.40 21.54
N ILE A 118 1.77 -2.85 22.25
CA ILE A 118 2.68 -1.83 21.70
C ILE A 118 3.46 -2.42 20.51
N THR A 119 4.02 -3.61 20.66
CA THR A 119 4.79 -4.27 19.59
C THR A 119 3.92 -4.53 18.34
N ILE A 120 2.68 -4.98 18.53
CA ILE A 120 1.74 -5.20 17.41
C ILE A 120 1.40 -3.88 16.73
N ALA A 121 1.16 -2.82 17.49
CA ALA A 121 0.88 -1.50 16.93
C ALA A 121 2.06 -0.98 16.10
N GLU A 122 3.29 -1.11 16.57
CA GLU A 122 4.49 -0.73 15.83
C GLU A 122 4.64 -1.53 14.52
N GLU A 123 4.42 -2.84 14.56
CA GLU A 123 4.47 -3.69 13.37
C GLU A 123 3.34 -3.36 12.38
N SER A 124 2.14 -3.05 12.89
CA SER A 124 1.02 -2.59 12.08
C SER A 124 1.38 -1.33 11.29
N VAL A 125 1.95 -0.32 11.96
CA VAL A 125 2.39 0.93 11.30
C VAL A 125 3.44 0.65 10.22
N LYS A 126 4.41 -0.26 10.48
CA LYS A 126 5.41 -0.65 9.47
C LYS A 126 4.79 -1.33 8.26
N LEU A 127 3.82 -2.21 8.49
CA LEU A 127 3.11 -2.94 7.43
C LEU A 127 2.16 -2.02 6.65
N GLU A 128 1.56 -1.01 7.28
CA GLU A 128 0.68 -0.03 6.65
C GLU A 128 1.43 1.02 5.81
N ARG A 129 2.68 1.26 6.13
CA ARG A 129 3.50 2.27 5.46
C ARG A 129 3.43 2.14 3.95
N ARG A 130 3.24 3.25 3.25
CA ARG A 130 3.05 3.41 1.80
C ARG A 130 1.66 3.04 1.27
N LEU A 131 0.77 2.39 2.05
CA LEU A 131 -0.60 2.15 1.60
C LEU A 131 -1.38 3.45 1.43
N SER A 132 -1.08 4.48 2.23
CA SER A 132 -1.66 5.82 2.10
C SER A 132 -1.46 6.44 0.72
N PHE A 133 -0.34 6.17 0.06
CA PHE A 133 -0.10 6.62 -1.31
C PHE A 133 -1.10 6.01 -2.30
N LEU A 134 -1.42 4.72 -2.17
CA LEU A 134 -2.44 4.07 -3.02
C LEU A 134 -3.81 4.67 -2.78
N ALA A 135 -4.18 4.94 -1.52
CA ALA A 135 -5.44 5.60 -1.18
C ALA A 135 -5.51 7.01 -1.77
N THR A 136 -4.42 7.79 -1.67
CA THR A 136 -4.33 9.12 -2.26
C THR A 136 -4.46 9.05 -3.78
N THR A 137 -3.70 8.17 -4.45
CA THR A 137 -3.79 8.00 -5.91
C THR A 137 -5.20 7.60 -6.36
N ALA A 138 -5.82 6.65 -5.65
CA ALA A 138 -7.19 6.21 -5.94
C ALA A 138 -8.20 7.36 -5.93
N ASN A 139 -8.07 8.25 -4.95
CA ASN A 139 -8.98 9.37 -4.76
C ASN A 139 -8.64 10.58 -5.65
N THR A 140 -7.37 10.85 -5.95
CA THR A 140 -6.96 12.09 -6.64
C THR A 140 -6.78 11.91 -8.15
N ALA A 141 -6.37 10.72 -8.62
CA ALA A 141 -6.10 10.50 -10.04
C ALA A 141 -7.30 10.80 -10.97
N PRO A 142 -8.57 10.46 -10.62
CA PRO A 142 -9.72 10.81 -11.43
C PRO A 142 -9.90 12.34 -11.54
N PHE A 143 -9.66 13.09 -10.46
CA PHE A 143 -9.76 14.56 -10.46
C PHE A 143 -8.64 15.22 -11.25
N ILE A 144 -7.43 14.64 -11.22
CA ILE A 144 -6.33 15.10 -12.08
C ILE A 144 -6.67 14.90 -13.56
N GLY A 145 -7.27 13.73 -13.90
CA GLY A 145 -7.78 13.47 -15.25
C GLY A 145 -8.90 14.44 -15.65
N LEU A 146 -9.87 14.68 -14.76
CA LEU A 146 -10.94 15.65 -14.97
C LEU A 146 -10.41 17.07 -15.17
N PHE A 147 -9.41 17.48 -14.38
CA PHE A 147 -8.74 18.75 -14.58
C PHE A 147 -8.16 18.86 -15.99
N GLY A 148 -7.56 17.78 -16.49
CA GLY A 148 -7.06 17.73 -17.88
C GLY A 148 -8.16 17.95 -18.92
N THR A 149 -9.36 17.38 -18.71
CA THR A 149 -10.50 17.61 -19.64
C THR A 149 -11.00 19.04 -19.59
N VAL A 150 -11.19 19.58 -18.40
CA VAL A 150 -11.66 20.98 -18.25
C VAL A 150 -10.70 21.95 -18.93
N TRP A 151 -9.40 21.75 -18.72
CA TRP A 151 -8.37 22.58 -19.35
C TRP A 151 -8.37 22.45 -20.88
N GLY A 152 -8.39 21.23 -21.41
CA GLY A 152 -8.36 21.01 -22.87
C GLY A 152 -9.60 21.53 -23.58
N ILE A 153 -10.79 21.41 -22.97
CA ILE A 153 -12.02 22.01 -23.51
C ILE A 153 -11.93 23.54 -23.49
N MET A 154 -11.46 24.09 -22.39
CA MET A 154 -11.25 25.58 -22.27
C MET A 154 -10.30 26.11 -23.35
N ASP A 155 -9.19 25.39 -23.60
CA ASP A 155 -8.22 25.80 -24.64
C ASP A 155 -8.81 25.67 -26.05
N SER A 156 -9.61 24.63 -26.30
CA SER A 156 -10.35 24.43 -27.56
C SER A 156 -11.32 25.60 -27.84
N PHE A 157 -12.07 26.06 -26.83
CA PHE A 157 -12.96 27.23 -26.97
C PHE A 157 -12.19 28.52 -27.17
N ARG A 158 -11.05 28.70 -26.52
CA ARG A 158 -10.16 29.82 -26.73
C ARG A 158 -9.66 29.90 -28.18
N GLU A 159 -9.33 28.76 -28.79
CA GLU A 159 -8.92 28.71 -30.20
C GLU A 159 -10.04 29.20 -31.15
N ILE A 160 -11.32 28.81 -30.88
CA ILE A 160 -12.47 29.35 -31.62
C ILE A 160 -12.48 30.88 -31.57
N GLY A 161 -12.32 31.46 -30.37
CA GLY A 161 -12.32 32.93 -30.18
C GLY A 161 -11.20 33.62 -30.96
N VAL A 162 -10.00 33.00 -31.00
CA VAL A 162 -8.86 33.59 -31.74
C VAL A 162 -9.00 33.43 -33.25
N ARG A 163 -9.50 32.28 -33.73
CA ARG A 163 -9.62 32.02 -35.19
C ARG A 163 -10.89 32.59 -35.80
N GLY A 164 -11.88 32.98 -35.01
CA GLY A 164 -13.15 33.52 -35.47
C GLY A 164 -14.02 32.53 -36.27
N THR A 165 -13.73 31.21 -36.18
CA THR A 165 -14.45 30.16 -36.89
C THR A 165 -14.97 29.13 -35.93
N THR A 166 -16.27 28.73 -36.07
CA THR A 166 -16.93 27.74 -35.25
C THR A 166 -16.81 26.31 -35.83
N SER A 167 -15.79 26.06 -36.68
CA SER A 167 -15.62 24.75 -37.33
C SER A 167 -15.28 23.66 -36.29
N LEU A 168 -16.07 22.58 -36.31
CA LEU A 168 -15.82 21.39 -35.47
C LEU A 168 -14.43 20.77 -35.71
N ALA A 169 -13.89 20.90 -36.90
CA ALA A 169 -12.57 20.42 -37.27
C ALA A 169 -11.43 21.12 -36.48
N VAL A 170 -11.66 22.30 -35.95
CA VAL A 170 -10.68 23.06 -35.15
C VAL A 170 -10.64 22.58 -33.72
N VAL A 171 -11.78 22.21 -33.14
CA VAL A 171 -11.89 21.85 -31.70
C VAL A 171 -11.85 20.37 -31.41
N ALA A 172 -12.21 19.51 -32.37
CA ALA A 172 -12.29 18.07 -32.18
C ALA A 172 -10.96 17.44 -31.68
N PRO A 173 -9.77 17.84 -32.16
CA PRO A 173 -8.51 17.32 -31.65
C PRO A 173 -8.33 17.62 -30.15
N GLY A 174 -8.51 18.88 -29.72
CA GLY A 174 -8.31 19.29 -28.33
C GLY A 174 -9.31 18.64 -27.37
N ILE A 175 -10.58 18.47 -27.81
CA ILE A 175 -11.58 17.74 -27.02
C ILE A 175 -11.19 16.25 -26.90
N SER A 176 -10.72 15.63 -27.98
CA SER A 176 -10.27 14.24 -27.96
C SER A 176 -9.09 14.03 -27.01
N GLU A 177 -8.10 14.92 -27.02
CA GLU A 177 -6.96 14.90 -26.12
C GLU A 177 -7.39 15.08 -24.65
N ALA A 178 -8.34 15.97 -24.42
CA ALA A 178 -8.91 16.16 -23.09
C ALA A 178 -9.53 14.87 -22.53
N LEU A 179 -10.34 14.18 -23.31
CA LEU A 179 -10.99 12.91 -22.92
C LEU A 179 -9.97 11.81 -22.60
N ILE A 180 -8.83 11.78 -23.31
CA ILE A 180 -7.75 10.83 -23.05
C ILE A 180 -7.16 11.07 -21.64
N ALA A 181 -6.99 12.30 -21.21
CA ALA A 181 -6.50 12.60 -19.87
C ALA A 181 -7.40 12.00 -18.77
N THR A 182 -8.73 12.11 -18.91
CA THR A 182 -9.67 11.49 -17.96
C THR A 182 -9.61 9.96 -18.03
N ALA A 183 -9.52 9.37 -19.22
CA ALA A 183 -9.39 7.93 -19.36
C ALA A 183 -8.13 7.40 -18.66
N ILE A 184 -6.99 8.09 -18.80
CA ILE A 184 -5.74 7.74 -18.11
C ILE A 184 -5.88 7.94 -16.60
N GLY A 185 -6.57 8.99 -16.14
CA GLY A 185 -6.86 9.22 -14.73
C GLY A 185 -7.63 8.06 -14.09
N LEU A 186 -8.68 7.59 -14.75
CA LEU A 186 -9.47 6.43 -14.32
C LEU A 186 -8.64 5.12 -14.39
N ALA A 187 -7.89 4.92 -15.46
CA ALA A 187 -7.01 3.75 -15.61
C ALA A 187 -5.91 3.68 -14.53
N THR A 188 -5.47 4.84 -14.01
CA THR A 188 -4.55 4.93 -12.89
C THR A 188 -5.23 4.68 -11.54
N ALA A 189 -6.43 5.21 -11.34
CA ALA A 189 -7.16 5.10 -10.07
C ALA A 189 -7.67 3.69 -9.78
N ILE A 190 -8.21 3.00 -10.80
CA ILE A 190 -8.83 1.68 -10.62
C ILE A 190 -7.85 0.64 -10.01
N PRO A 191 -6.64 0.42 -10.56
CA PRO A 191 -5.68 -0.48 -9.94
C PRO A 191 -5.25 -0.03 -8.53
N ALA A 192 -5.13 1.28 -8.30
CA ALA A 192 -4.73 1.82 -7.00
C ALA A 192 -5.76 1.52 -5.91
N VAL A 193 -7.08 1.71 -6.19
CA VAL A 193 -8.14 1.41 -5.22
C VAL A 193 -8.26 -0.09 -4.96
N LEU A 194 -8.17 -0.92 -6.00
CA LEU A 194 -8.22 -2.38 -5.86
C LEU A 194 -7.02 -2.89 -5.06
N GLY A 195 -5.81 -2.40 -5.38
CA GLY A 195 -4.59 -2.74 -4.66
C GLY A 195 -4.61 -2.30 -3.21
N TYR A 196 -5.09 -1.08 -2.92
CA TYR A 196 -5.27 -0.58 -1.56
C TYR A 196 -6.19 -1.46 -0.73
N ASN A 197 -7.40 -1.72 -1.22
CA ASN A 197 -8.41 -2.50 -0.51
C ASN A 197 -7.94 -3.94 -0.26
N TYR A 198 -7.29 -4.56 -1.25
CA TYR A 198 -6.72 -5.89 -1.10
C TYR A 198 -5.61 -5.93 -0.04
N CYS A 199 -4.68 -4.97 -0.08
CA CYS A 199 -3.60 -4.86 0.89
C CYS A 199 -4.13 -4.60 2.30
N LEU A 200 -5.13 -3.72 2.45
CA LEU A 200 -5.77 -3.43 3.74
C LEU A 200 -6.44 -4.67 4.34
N GLY A 201 -7.12 -5.46 3.51
CA GLY A 201 -7.71 -6.72 3.95
C GLY A 201 -6.66 -7.74 4.43
N ARG A 202 -5.51 -7.84 3.74
CA ARG A 202 -4.40 -8.70 4.19
C ARG A 202 -3.77 -8.19 5.48
N LEU A 203 -3.54 -6.88 5.59
CA LEU A 203 -2.99 -6.25 6.79
C LEU A 203 -3.83 -6.59 8.03
N ARG A 204 -5.15 -6.42 7.95
CA ARG A 204 -6.07 -6.75 9.05
C ARG A 204 -5.94 -8.22 9.48
N ARG A 205 -5.88 -9.15 8.52
CA ARG A 205 -5.68 -10.58 8.85
C ARG A 205 -4.35 -10.85 9.54
N ILE A 206 -3.27 -10.19 9.12
CA ILE A 206 -1.96 -10.32 9.76
C ILE A 206 -2.01 -9.79 11.19
N ILE A 207 -2.63 -8.62 11.44
CA ILE A 207 -2.78 -8.06 12.79
C ILE A 207 -3.56 -9.02 13.68
N THR A 208 -4.71 -9.55 13.23
CA THR A 208 -5.47 -10.55 13.99
C THR A 208 -4.63 -11.78 14.33
N ARG A 209 -3.79 -12.23 13.40
CA ARG A 209 -2.88 -13.36 13.68
C ARG A 209 -1.80 -12.99 14.70
N MET A 210 -1.32 -11.75 14.71
CA MET A 210 -0.37 -11.27 15.73
C MET A 210 -1.04 -11.17 17.10
N ASP A 211 -2.30 -10.71 17.17
CA ASP A 211 -3.09 -10.70 18.41
C ASP A 211 -3.27 -12.11 18.97
N ASN A 212 -3.64 -13.07 18.11
CA ASN A 212 -3.74 -14.47 18.52
C ASN A 212 -2.39 -15.02 19.00
N ALA A 213 -1.29 -14.68 18.32
CA ALA A 213 0.05 -15.08 18.74
C ALA A 213 0.41 -14.52 20.12
N ALA A 214 0.05 -13.26 20.40
CA ALA A 214 0.24 -12.63 21.71
C ALA A 214 -0.50 -13.38 22.82
N MET A 215 -1.78 -13.74 22.60
CA MET A 215 -2.57 -14.55 23.55
C MET A 215 -1.90 -15.91 23.82
N TYR A 216 -1.41 -16.60 22.77
CA TYR A 216 -0.70 -17.86 22.96
C TYR A 216 0.59 -17.72 23.77
N LEU A 217 1.36 -16.64 23.53
CA LEU A 217 2.57 -16.36 24.29
C LEU A 217 2.27 -16.15 25.79
N ILE A 218 1.22 -15.40 26.11
CA ILE A 218 0.78 -15.17 27.50
C ILE A 218 0.39 -16.49 28.16
N ASN A 219 -0.44 -17.30 27.49
CA ASN A 219 -0.88 -18.60 28.02
C ASN A 219 0.26 -19.60 28.29
N ILE A 220 1.35 -19.55 27.50
CA ILE A 220 2.53 -20.40 27.73
C ILE A 220 3.32 -19.94 28.97
N ILE A 221 3.31 -18.64 29.26
CA ILE A 221 4.06 -18.06 30.39
C ILE A 221 3.26 -18.25 31.70
N GLU A 222 1.93 -18.27 31.62
CA GLU A 222 1.04 -18.48 32.77
C GLU A 222 1.05 -19.93 33.31
N LYS A 223 1.42 -20.91 32.47
CA LYS A 223 1.55 -22.33 32.85
C LYS A 223 2.89 -22.64 33.53
#